data_1a98b91efd6a3b72154cc104019dc49f
#
_entry.id   1a98b91efd6a3b72154cc104019dc49f
#
_cell.length_a   1.000
_cell.length_b   1.000
_cell.length_c   1.000
_cell.angle_alpha   90.00
_cell.angle_beta   90.00
_cell.angle_gamma   90.00
#
_symmetry.space_group_name_H-M   'P 1'
#
loop_
_entity.id
_entity.type
_entity.pdbx_description
1 polymer ?
#
loop_
_entity_poly.entity_id
_entity_poly.type
_entity_poly.pdbx_seq_one_letter_code
_entity_poly.pdbx_strand_id
1 'polypeptide(L)'
;MEKTISQKLKEILLNADWTQEELARNLNTSQKTVNLWINEKSTPHLKYTQKIELLYLDIIGYVDINSEILSKRKSDAVSKKISVADIIKNNDVLDVLTLHLTYHTNTIEGSTMTLADVKEILCDENKVLSNKTAKEQIEAKNHRSALYFLLDELNDKADKFIWTKELILETHLRLMNSIVYDAGAFRNHGARISGSRVALANYIKIPALIEDLLRRLNAPADDLICFFAQTHCEFEKIHPFSDGNGRVGRLLLFVSALQHGIMPPLVLKEKKHAYYKYLEIAQINEKFELLETFIAESIIVTYNLLKNKTSE
;
A
#
# COMPACT_ATOMS: atom_id res chain seq x y z
N MET A 1 -8.79 27.21 10.84
CA MET A 1 -7.50 27.79 11.25
C MET A 1 -6.38 26.94 10.66
N GLU A 2 -5.40 27.57 10.05
CA GLU A 2 -4.21 26.89 9.53
C GLU A 2 -3.36 26.36 10.71
N LYS A 3 -2.86 25.12 10.58
CA LYS A 3 -2.06 24.51 11.64
C LYS A 3 -0.69 25.17 11.77
N THR A 4 -0.21 25.33 13.00
CA THR A 4 1.15 25.83 13.26
C THR A 4 2.20 24.80 12.84
N ILE A 5 3.45 25.24 12.64
CA ILE A 5 4.57 24.33 12.33
C ILE A 5 4.76 23.29 13.44
N SER A 6 4.62 23.69 14.71
CA SER A 6 4.69 22.74 15.83
C SER A 6 3.63 21.66 15.75
N GLN A 7 2.38 22.01 15.41
CA GLN A 7 1.30 21.05 15.24
C GLN A 7 1.58 20.10 14.06
N LYS A 8 2.04 20.64 12.92
CA LYS A 8 2.40 19.83 11.74
C LYS A 8 3.52 18.83 12.06
N LEU A 9 4.57 19.25 12.76
CA LEU A 9 5.67 18.37 13.18
C LEU A 9 5.20 17.25 14.12
N LYS A 10 4.34 17.56 15.09
CA LYS A 10 3.76 16.56 16.00
C LYS A 10 2.90 15.54 15.27
N GLU A 11 2.10 15.97 14.29
CA GLU A 11 1.30 15.08 13.47
C GLU A 11 2.15 14.20 12.56
N ILE A 12 3.23 14.73 11.97
CA ILE A 12 4.19 13.94 11.20
C ILE A 12 4.75 12.81 12.08
N LEU A 13 5.28 13.14 13.28
CA LEU A 13 5.85 12.15 14.18
C LEU A 13 4.85 11.04 14.53
N LEU A 14 3.60 11.43 14.84
CA LEU A 14 2.56 10.50 15.23
C LEU A 14 2.14 9.58 14.08
N ASN A 15 1.95 10.13 12.89
CA ASN A 15 1.37 9.39 11.77
C ASN A 15 2.38 8.60 10.95
N ALA A 16 3.65 9.02 10.93
CA ALA A 16 4.75 8.27 10.34
C ALA A 16 5.37 7.24 11.28
N ASP A 17 5.00 7.28 12.58
CA ASP A 17 5.63 6.50 13.64
C ASP A 17 7.15 6.77 13.74
N TRP A 18 7.52 8.04 13.60
CA TRP A 18 8.91 8.49 13.62
C TRP A 18 9.33 9.04 14.97
N THR A 19 10.59 8.81 15.29
CA THR A 19 11.29 9.53 16.35
C THR A 19 11.67 10.95 15.89
N GLN A 20 11.98 11.84 16.82
CA GLN A 20 12.50 13.18 16.47
C GLN A 20 13.84 13.11 15.71
N GLU A 21 14.62 12.06 15.91
CA GLU A 21 15.87 11.84 15.19
C GLU A 21 15.62 11.48 13.71
N GLU A 22 14.65 10.60 13.44
CA GLU A 22 14.23 10.25 12.08
C GLU A 22 13.65 11.45 11.35
N LEU A 23 12.81 12.24 12.01
CA LEU A 23 12.30 13.49 11.45
C LEU A 23 13.42 14.48 11.14
N ALA A 24 14.42 14.59 12.01
CA ALA A 24 15.58 15.47 11.80
C ALA A 24 16.40 15.03 10.58
N ARG A 25 16.61 13.72 10.40
CA ARG A 25 17.27 13.16 9.20
C ARG A 25 16.50 13.51 7.93
N ASN A 26 15.18 13.32 7.90
CA ASN A 26 14.35 13.67 6.74
C ASN A 26 14.36 15.17 6.41
N LEU A 27 14.44 16.01 7.42
CA LEU A 27 14.55 17.46 7.24
C LEU A 27 15.98 17.96 6.95
N ASN A 28 17.01 17.08 7.02
CA ASN A 28 18.43 17.43 6.95
C ASN A 28 18.82 18.48 8.01
N THR A 29 18.49 18.19 9.29
CA THR A 29 18.80 19.04 10.43
C THR A 29 19.13 18.20 11.68
N SER A 30 19.38 18.84 12.83
CA SER A 30 19.65 18.14 14.08
C SER A 30 18.35 17.86 14.87
N GLN A 31 18.34 16.76 15.65
CA GLN A 31 17.25 16.45 16.58
C GLN A 31 17.00 17.62 17.56
N LYS A 32 18.07 18.29 18.03
CA LYS A 32 17.97 19.46 18.89
C LYS A 32 17.16 20.58 18.24
N THR A 33 17.39 20.82 16.94
CA THR A 33 16.67 21.83 16.15
C THR A 33 15.18 21.48 16.01
N VAL A 34 14.87 20.22 15.70
CA VAL A 34 13.49 19.73 15.61
C VAL A 34 12.78 19.89 16.96
N ASN A 35 13.44 19.53 18.05
CA ASN A 35 12.89 19.70 19.41
C ASN A 35 12.57 21.17 19.73
N LEU A 36 13.42 22.12 19.34
CA LEU A 36 13.17 23.55 19.51
C LEU A 36 11.93 24.02 18.74
N TRP A 37 11.71 23.53 17.51
CA TRP A 37 10.54 23.87 16.70
C TRP A 37 9.26 23.26 17.25
N ILE A 38 9.30 21.98 17.69
CA ILE A 38 8.15 21.30 18.29
C ILE A 38 7.67 22.00 19.57
N ASN A 39 8.61 22.52 20.37
CA ASN A 39 8.32 23.20 21.63
C ASN A 39 8.19 24.72 21.46
N GLU A 40 8.12 25.22 20.24
CA GLU A 40 7.95 26.64 19.89
C GLU A 40 9.03 27.58 20.50
N LYS A 41 10.21 27.01 20.82
CA LYS A 41 11.37 27.77 21.34
C LYS A 41 12.17 28.46 20.26
N SER A 42 11.96 28.12 18.99
CA SER A 42 12.48 28.80 17.82
C SER A 42 11.57 28.55 16.60
N THR A 43 11.65 29.43 15.61
CA THR A 43 10.93 29.28 14.33
C THR A 43 11.88 28.78 13.25
N PRO A 44 11.46 27.83 12.40
CA PRO A 44 12.29 27.39 11.29
C PRO A 44 12.43 28.51 10.23
N HIS A 45 13.61 28.58 9.61
CA HIS A 45 13.81 29.42 8.43
C HIS A 45 12.96 28.94 7.24
N LEU A 46 12.64 29.83 6.31
CA LEU A 46 11.76 29.57 5.15
C LEU A 46 12.08 28.25 4.44
N LYS A 47 13.36 27.93 4.23
CA LYS A 47 13.80 26.66 3.62
C LYS A 47 13.27 25.42 4.38
N TYR A 48 13.28 25.45 5.69
CA TYR A 48 12.78 24.33 6.50
C TYR A 48 11.26 24.34 6.61
N THR A 49 10.63 25.52 6.66
CA THR A 49 9.18 25.64 6.60
C THR A 49 8.64 24.97 5.34
N GLN A 50 9.21 25.26 4.17
CA GLN A 50 8.83 24.63 2.91
C GLN A 50 9.02 23.10 2.93
N LYS A 51 10.14 22.61 3.48
CA LYS A 51 10.36 21.16 3.63
C LYS A 51 9.35 20.51 4.56
N ILE A 52 9.02 21.16 5.68
CA ILE A 52 8.01 20.67 6.63
C ILE A 52 6.62 20.62 5.97
N GLU A 53 6.26 21.63 5.19
CA GLU A 53 4.99 21.64 4.45
C GLU A 53 4.90 20.47 3.45
N LEU A 54 5.96 20.27 2.65
CA LEU A 54 6.01 19.17 1.69
C LEU A 54 5.92 17.81 2.40
N LEU A 55 6.68 17.62 3.47
CA LEU A 55 6.68 16.39 4.25
C LEU A 55 5.31 16.16 4.93
N TYR A 56 4.69 17.22 5.41
CA TYR A 56 3.35 17.17 5.99
C TYR A 56 2.31 16.69 4.97
N LEU A 57 2.34 17.26 3.75
CA LEU A 57 1.45 16.85 2.67
C LEU A 57 1.71 15.39 2.23
N ASP A 58 2.97 14.96 2.24
CA ASP A 58 3.34 13.59 1.87
C ASP A 58 2.80 12.56 2.87
N ILE A 59 2.88 12.84 4.18
CA ILE A 59 2.51 11.91 5.25
C ILE A 59 1.02 12.02 5.62
N ILE A 60 0.54 13.25 5.84
CA ILE A 60 -0.83 13.51 6.28
C ILE A 60 -1.83 13.55 5.13
N GLY A 61 -1.33 13.85 3.93
CA GLY A 61 -2.11 13.85 2.69
C GLY A 61 -2.78 15.18 2.39
N TYR A 62 -3.19 15.28 1.14
CA TYR A 62 -3.90 16.44 0.61
C TYR A 62 -5.34 16.49 1.11
N VAL A 63 -5.95 17.67 1.03
CA VAL A 63 -7.40 17.87 1.27
C VAL A 63 -8.14 17.89 -0.06
N ASP A 64 -7.48 18.41 -1.10
CA ASP A 64 -7.98 18.55 -2.45
C ASP A 64 -6.81 18.52 -3.43
N ILE A 65 -7.06 18.23 -4.70
CA ILE A 65 -6.05 18.20 -5.75
C ILE A 65 -6.56 18.89 -7.02
N ASN A 66 -5.68 19.68 -7.62
CA ASN A 66 -5.94 20.31 -8.90
C ASN A 66 -5.94 19.26 -10.04
N SER A 67 -6.90 19.36 -10.96
CA SER A 67 -7.07 18.41 -12.08
C SER A 67 -5.85 18.38 -13.02
N GLU A 68 -5.14 19.48 -13.21
CA GLU A 68 -3.92 19.54 -14.03
C GLU A 68 -2.78 18.75 -13.37
N ILE A 69 -2.60 18.91 -12.05
CA ILE A 69 -1.61 18.16 -11.27
C ILE A 69 -1.93 16.67 -11.30
N LEU A 70 -3.21 16.30 -11.12
CA LEU A 70 -3.65 14.91 -11.21
C LEU A 70 -3.34 14.32 -12.59
N SER A 71 -3.74 14.99 -13.66
CA SER A 71 -3.50 14.55 -15.04
C SER A 71 -2.01 14.31 -15.31
N LYS A 72 -1.16 15.23 -14.89
CA LYS A 72 0.31 15.08 -15.02
C LYS A 72 0.83 13.88 -14.25
N ARG A 73 0.40 13.66 -12.99
CA ARG A 73 0.82 12.51 -12.18
C ARG A 73 0.36 11.19 -12.79
N LYS A 74 -0.88 11.10 -13.28
CA LYS A 74 -1.42 9.92 -13.98
C LYS A 74 -0.57 9.60 -15.21
N SER A 75 -0.30 10.59 -16.06
CA SER A 75 0.52 10.42 -17.26
C SER A 75 1.95 9.94 -16.92
N ASP A 76 2.59 10.53 -15.89
CA ASP A 76 3.91 10.08 -15.46
C ASP A 76 3.88 8.64 -14.93
N ALA A 77 2.92 8.28 -14.08
CA ALA A 77 2.78 6.93 -13.55
C ALA A 77 2.57 5.87 -14.65
N VAL A 78 1.66 6.13 -15.60
CA VAL A 78 1.36 5.20 -16.70
C VAL A 78 2.55 5.03 -17.66
N SER A 79 3.47 6.01 -17.71
CA SER A 79 4.71 5.91 -18.47
C SER A 79 5.72 4.91 -17.88
N LYS A 80 5.60 4.54 -16.60
CA LYS A 80 6.52 3.60 -15.93
C LYS A 80 6.10 2.16 -16.26
N LYS A 81 6.69 1.59 -17.29
CA LYS A 81 6.37 0.25 -17.79
C LYS A 81 7.29 -0.81 -17.19
N ILE A 82 6.72 -1.99 -16.94
CA ILE A 82 7.43 -3.22 -16.59
C ILE A 82 6.53 -4.41 -16.92
N SER A 83 7.11 -5.52 -17.36
CA SER A 83 6.37 -6.78 -17.55
C SER A 83 6.59 -7.73 -16.36
N VAL A 84 5.62 -8.61 -16.10
CA VAL A 84 5.77 -9.67 -15.09
C VAL A 84 6.96 -10.57 -15.43
N ALA A 85 7.19 -10.86 -16.71
CA ALA A 85 8.32 -11.67 -17.18
C ALA A 85 9.67 -11.01 -16.86
N ASP A 86 9.79 -9.69 -16.97
CA ASP A 86 11.02 -8.96 -16.62
C ASP A 86 11.29 -9.03 -15.11
N ILE A 87 10.24 -9.01 -14.30
CA ILE A 87 10.36 -9.14 -12.84
C ILE A 87 10.84 -10.55 -12.48
N ILE A 88 10.20 -11.60 -13.01
CA ILE A 88 10.52 -13.00 -12.68
C ILE A 88 11.92 -13.39 -13.17
N LYS A 89 12.34 -12.89 -14.32
CA LYS A 89 13.68 -13.16 -14.88
C LYS A 89 14.82 -12.43 -14.16
N ASN A 90 14.52 -11.39 -13.40
CA ASN A 90 15.50 -10.59 -12.67
C ASN A 90 15.31 -10.78 -11.16
N ASN A 91 16.10 -11.69 -10.57
CA ASN A 91 16.03 -11.99 -9.14
C ASN A 91 16.20 -10.76 -8.27
N ASP A 92 17.07 -9.81 -8.63
CA ASP A 92 17.29 -8.59 -7.83
C ASP A 92 16.04 -7.72 -7.79
N VAL A 93 15.33 -7.60 -8.93
CA VAL A 93 14.06 -6.86 -9.01
C VAL A 93 12.96 -7.57 -8.21
N LEU A 94 12.84 -8.89 -8.38
CA LEU A 94 11.86 -9.70 -7.69
C LEU A 94 12.06 -9.65 -6.16
N ASP A 95 13.31 -9.78 -5.70
CA ASP A 95 13.67 -9.74 -4.28
C ASP A 95 13.38 -8.37 -3.67
N VAL A 96 13.71 -7.28 -4.37
CA VAL A 96 13.43 -5.92 -3.92
C VAL A 96 11.93 -5.68 -3.78
N LEU A 97 11.15 -6.03 -4.81
CA LEU A 97 9.70 -5.85 -4.79
C LEU A 97 9.06 -6.71 -3.70
N THR A 98 9.47 -7.98 -3.59
CA THR A 98 8.97 -8.91 -2.56
C THR A 98 9.27 -8.40 -1.16
N LEU A 99 10.51 -7.98 -0.91
CA LEU A 99 10.93 -7.47 0.38
C LEU A 99 10.12 -6.23 0.79
N HIS A 100 10.09 -5.22 -0.08
CA HIS A 100 9.42 -3.95 0.26
C HIS A 100 7.91 -4.09 0.35
N LEU A 101 7.28 -4.83 -0.58
CA LEU A 101 5.84 -5.06 -0.54
C LEU A 101 5.44 -5.82 0.73
N THR A 102 6.17 -6.89 1.10
CA THR A 102 5.92 -7.66 2.32
C THR A 102 6.11 -6.80 3.57
N TYR A 103 7.21 -6.05 3.65
CA TYR A 103 7.49 -5.19 4.78
C TYR A 103 6.41 -4.13 4.98
N HIS A 104 6.15 -3.32 3.97
CA HIS A 104 5.22 -2.20 4.10
C HIS A 104 3.79 -2.68 4.35
N THR A 105 3.33 -3.71 3.62
CA THR A 105 1.93 -4.17 3.79
C THR A 105 1.69 -4.76 5.17
N ASN A 106 2.61 -5.57 5.73
CA ASN A 106 2.45 -6.14 7.06
C ASN A 106 2.60 -5.08 8.16
N THR A 107 3.50 -4.10 7.98
CA THR A 107 3.63 -2.99 8.93
C THR A 107 2.39 -2.08 8.93
N ILE A 108 1.73 -1.88 7.80
CA ILE A 108 0.44 -1.20 7.72
C ILE A 108 -0.61 -1.92 8.57
N GLU A 109 -0.60 -3.25 8.61
CA GLU A 109 -1.50 -4.07 9.43
C GLU A 109 -1.02 -4.25 10.89
N GLY A 110 0.08 -3.63 11.28
CA GLY A 110 0.54 -3.58 12.67
C GLY A 110 1.74 -4.48 13.01
N SER A 111 2.39 -5.10 12.04
CA SER A 111 3.65 -5.82 12.27
C SER A 111 4.75 -4.88 12.78
N THR A 112 5.50 -5.35 13.76
CA THR A 112 6.64 -4.64 14.36
C THR A 112 7.99 -5.03 13.73
N MET A 113 7.97 -5.90 12.70
CA MET A 113 9.18 -6.31 12.01
C MET A 113 9.82 -5.12 11.28
N THR A 114 11.14 -5.03 11.36
CA THR A 114 11.92 -4.09 10.55
C THR A 114 12.13 -4.63 9.14
N LEU A 115 12.57 -3.79 8.21
CA LEU A 115 12.94 -4.23 6.86
C LEU A 115 14.02 -5.32 6.89
N ALA A 116 14.99 -5.20 7.83
CA ALA A 116 16.04 -6.20 8.03
C ALA A 116 15.48 -7.54 8.54
N ASP A 117 14.55 -7.51 9.51
CA ASP A 117 13.87 -8.72 10.00
C ASP A 117 13.14 -9.45 8.87
N VAL A 118 12.37 -8.69 8.05
CA VAL A 118 11.65 -9.27 6.90
C VAL A 118 12.63 -9.86 5.89
N LYS A 119 13.73 -9.16 5.57
CA LYS A 119 14.77 -9.67 4.68
C LYS A 119 15.34 -11.00 5.20
N GLU A 120 15.68 -11.08 6.48
CA GLU A 120 16.25 -12.28 7.10
C GLU A 120 15.29 -13.48 7.01
N ILE A 121 13.99 -13.27 7.29
CA ILE A 121 12.94 -14.31 7.20
C ILE A 121 12.68 -14.75 5.76
N LEU A 122 12.78 -13.85 4.79
CA LEU A 122 12.53 -14.19 3.38
C LEU A 122 13.73 -14.87 2.71
N CYS A 123 14.97 -14.61 3.18
CA CYS A 123 16.17 -15.23 2.64
C CYS A 123 16.39 -16.68 3.11
N ASP A 124 15.86 -17.05 4.29
CA ASP A 124 16.01 -18.40 4.86
C ASP A 124 14.66 -18.89 5.39
N GLU A 125 14.12 -19.94 4.76
CA GLU A 125 12.80 -20.50 5.12
C GLU A 125 12.79 -21.13 6.52
N ASN A 126 13.93 -21.60 7.02
CA ASN A 126 14.09 -22.20 8.34
C ASN A 126 14.39 -21.15 9.43
N LYS A 127 14.60 -19.90 9.04
CA LYS A 127 14.91 -18.84 9.97
C LYS A 127 13.75 -18.55 10.91
N VAL A 128 14.10 -18.42 12.20
CA VAL A 128 13.20 -17.98 13.28
C VAL A 128 13.87 -16.86 14.05
N LEU A 129 13.19 -15.73 14.16
CA LEU A 129 13.62 -14.57 14.94
C LEU A 129 13.05 -14.67 16.35
N SER A 130 13.94 -14.72 17.35
CA SER A 130 13.53 -14.85 18.76
C SER A 130 12.89 -13.60 19.36
N ASN A 131 13.11 -12.43 18.73
CA ASN A 131 12.59 -11.13 19.16
C ASN A 131 11.30 -10.72 18.42
N LYS A 132 10.72 -11.61 17.61
CA LYS A 132 9.48 -11.39 16.86
C LYS A 132 8.47 -12.50 17.12
N THR A 133 7.18 -12.17 17.05
CA THR A 133 6.13 -13.17 17.26
C THR A 133 6.12 -14.20 16.13
N ALA A 134 5.68 -15.41 16.41
CA ALA A 134 5.52 -16.44 15.40
C ALA A 134 4.50 -15.98 14.31
N LYS A 135 3.44 -15.27 14.71
CA LYS A 135 2.43 -14.74 13.80
C LYS A 135 3.06 -13.80 12.78
N GLU A 136 3.85 -12.80 13.20
CA GLU A 136 4.47 -11.83 12.26
C GLU A 136 5.40 -12.52 11.26
N GLN A 137 6.12 -13.54 11.70
CA GLN A 137 7.02 -14.30 10.83
C GLN A 137 6.24 -15.15 9.82
N ILE A 138 5.13 -15.78 10.23
CA ILE A 138 4.23 -16.51 9.35
C ILE A 138 3.59 -15.53 8.34
N GLU A 139 3.12 -14.36 8.78
CA GLU A 139 2.54 -13.34 7.90
C GLU A 139 3.51 -12.90 6.79
N ALA A 140 4.80 -12.74 7.11
CA ALA A 140 5.81 -12.38 6.10
C ALA A 140 6.03 -13.51 5.07
N LYS A 141 6.16 -14.77 5.52
CA LYS A 141 6.31 -15.93 4.64
C LYS A 141 5.08 -16.18 3.78
N ASN A 142 3.90 -16.08 4.37
CA ASN A 142 2.61 -16.22 3.67
C ASN A 142 2.43 -15.15 2.60
N HIS A 143 2.81 -13.90 2.91
CA HIS A 143 2.70 -12.81 1.95
C HIS A 143 3.58 -13.07 0.71
N ARG A 144 4.82 -13.53 0.89
CA ARG A 144 5.68 -13.96 -0.23
C ARG A 144 5.03 -15.08 -1.04
N SER A 145 4.50 -16.11 -0.36
CA SER A 145 3.83 -17.24 -1.02
C SER A 145 2.64 -16.79 -1.87
N ALA A 146 1.79 -15.89 -1.34
CA ALA A 146 0.65 -15.35 -2.07
C ALA A 146 1.08 -14.48 -3.26
N LEU A 147 2.12 -13.65 -3.10
CA LEU A 147 2.67 -12.83 -4.17
C LEU A 147 3.23 -13.69 -5.31
N TYR A 148 4.07 -14.68 -5.00
CA TYR A 148 4.67 -15.56 -6.01
C TYR A 148 3.61 -16.35 -6.76
N PHE A 149 2.62 -16.90 -6.05
CA PHE A 149 1.47 -17.56 -6.69
C PHE A 149 0.79 -16.66 -7.71
N LEU A 150 0.52 -15.40 -7.38
CA LEU A 150 -0.12 -14.46 -8.30
C LEU A 150 0.78 -14.07 -9.48
N LEU A 151 2.09 -13.93 -9.25
CA LEU A 151 3.05 -13.63 -10.33
C LEU A 151 3.17 -14.81 -11.31
N ASP A 152 3.20 -16.04 -10.81
CA ASP A 152 3.24 -17.26 -11.63
C ASP A 152 1.95 -17.38 -12.45
N GLU A 153 0.77 -17.20 -11.83
CA GLU A 153 -0.53 -17.21 -12.51
C GLU A 153 -0.61 -16.16 -13.63
N LEU A 154 -0.12 -14.94 -13.37
CA LEU A 154 -0.08 -13.88 -14.38
C LEU A 154 0.91 -14.18 -15.50
N ASN A 155 2.10 -14.70 -15.17
CA ASN A 155 3.13 -15.02 -16.16
C ASN A 155 2.71 -16.19 -17.06
N ASP A 156 2.15 -17.25 -16.48
CA ASP A 156 1.77 -18.48 -17.21
C ASP A 156 0.57 -18.24 -18.14
N LYS A 157 -0.38 -17.40 -17.69
CA LYS A 157 -1.57 -17.08 -18.50
C LYS A 157 -1.36 -15.91 -19.44
N ALA A 158 -0.42 -15.02 -19.15
CA ALA A 158 -0.10 -13.83 -19.94
C ALA A 158 -1.38 -13.07 -20.38
N ASP A 159 -1.60 -12.90 -21.70
CA ASP A 159 -2.76 -12.20 -22.25
C ASP A 159 -4.11 -12.89 -21.95
N LYS A 160 -4.09 -14.14 -21.49
CA LYS A 160 -5.29 -14.90 -21.08
C LYS A 160 -5.57 -14.80 -19.59
N PHE A 161 -4.77 -14.05 -18.85
CA PHE A 161 -5.01 -13.88 -17.41
C PHE A 161 -6.32 -13.13 -17.19
N ILE A 162 -7.15 -13.71 -16.35
CA ILE A 162 -8.41 -13.11 -15.88
C ILE A 162 -8.52 -13.29 -14.36
N TRP A 163 -9.03 -12.30 -13.69
CA TRP A 163 -9.40 -12.41 -12.29
C TRP A 163 -10.61 -13.32 -12.13
N THR A 164 -10.52 -14.29 -11.22
CA THR A 164 -11.61 -15.19 -10.86
C THR A 164 -11.83 -15.18 -9.36
N LYS A 165 -12.99 -15.62 -8.93
CA LYS A 165 -13.31 -15.78 -7.51
C LYS A 165 -12.32 -16.75 -6.84
N GLU A 166 -12.04 -17.87 -7.49
CA GLU A 166 -11.11 -18.89 -7.03
C GLU A 166 -9.71 -18.32 -6.81
N LEU A 167 -9.25 -17.47 -7.72
CA LEU A 167 -7.95 -16.79 -7.61
C LEU A 167 -7.89 -15.87 -6.39
N ILE A 168 -8.96 -15.12 -6.11
CA ILE A 168 -9.06 -14.27 -4.92
C ILE A 168 -9.09 -15.12 -3.64
N LEU A 169 -9.86 -16.20 -3.63
CA LEU A 169 -9.97 -17.10 -2.46
C LEU A 169 -8.64 -17.82 -2.19
N GLU A 170 -7.96 -18.31 -3.22
CA GLU A 170 -6.65 -18.96 -3.09
C GLU A 170 -5.57 -17.98 -2.62
N THR A 171 -5.60 -16.73 -3.12
CA THR A 171 -4.71 -15.67 -2.63
C THR A 171 -4.91 -15.44 -1.12
N HIS A 172 -6.16 -15.35 -0.67
CA HIS A 172 -6.47 -15.19 0.74
C HIS A 172 -6.07 -16.43 1.55
N LEU A 173 -6.32 -17.64 1.03
CA LEU A 173 -5.92 -18.89 1.68
C LEU A 173 -4.41 -18.92 1.96
N ARG A 174 -3.59 -18.61 0.96
CA ARG A 174 -2.12 -18.55 1.10
C ARG A 174 -1.68 -17.48 2.08
N LEU A 175 -2.28 -16.30 1.99
CA LEU A 175 -1.93 -15.14 2.81
C LEU A 175 -2.25 -15.36 4.29
N MET A 176 -3.38 -16.00 4.58
CA MET A 176 -3.91 -16.15 5.94
C MET A 176 -3.76 -17.58 6.49
N ASN A 177 -3.04 -18.46 5.78
CA ASN A 177 -2.77 -19.82 6.23
C ASN A 177 -2.14 -19.84 7.62
N SER A 178 -2.69 -20.66 8.52
CA SER A 178 -2.28 -20.78 9.93
C SER A 178 -2.42 -19.47 10.75
N ILE A 179 -3.13 -18.48 10.24
CA ILE A 179 -3.40 -17.19 10.93
C ILE A 179 -4.87 -17.10 11.33
N VAL A 180 -5.80 -17.45 10.41
CA VAL A 180 -7.23 -17.49 10.66
C VAL A 180 -7.83 -18.84 10.26
N TYR A 181 -8.91 -19.25 10.93
CA TYR A 181 -9.54 -20.55 10.70
C TYR A 181 -10.32 -20.63 9.39
N ASP A 182 -10.81 -19.48 8.88
CA ASP A 182 -11.62 -19.35 7.67
C ASP A 182 -10.79 -18.82 6.47
N ALA A 183 -9.47 -19.08 6.46
CA ALA A 183 -8.62 -18.75 5.34
C ALA A 183 -9.15 -19.33 4.03
N GLY A 184 -9.27 -18.51 2.99
CA GLY A 184 -9.81 -18.90 1.69
C GLY A 184 -11.34 -18.91 1.60
N ALA A 185 -12.05 -18.45 2.63
CA ALA A 185 -13.52 -18.36 2.63
C ALA A 185 -14.00 -16.93 2.89
N PHE A 186 -15.10 -16.53 2.25
CA PHE A 186 -15.76 -15.28 2.57
C PHE A 186 -16.34 -15.32 3.97
N ARG A 187 -16.27 -14.18 4.69
CA ARG A 187 -16.92 -14.07 6.00
C ARG A 187 -18.42 -14.29 5.91
N ASN A 188 -18.97 -14.89 6.94
CA ASN A 188 -20.40 -15.15 7.10
C ASN A 188 -21.05 -14.31 8.20
N HIS A 189 -20.41 -13.22 8.61
CA HIS A 189 -20.82 -12.32 9.69
C HIS A 189 -20.56 -10.85 9.33
N GLY A 190 -21.19 -9.94 10.09
CA GLY A 190 -20.96 -8.51 9.95
C GLY A 190 -19.53 -8.14 10.35
N ALA A 191 -18.94 -7.14 9.68
CA ALA A 191 -17.62 -6.61 10.00
C ALA A 191 -17.65 -5.07 10.08
N ARG A 192 -16.70 -4.51 10.83
CA ARG A 192 -16.45 -3.07 10.90
C ARG A 192 -14.96 -2.81 10.96
N ILE A 193 -14.52 -1.74 10.32
CA ILE A 193 -13.13 -1.27 10.43
C ILE A 193 -13.08 -0.30 11.62
N SER A 194 -12.22 -0.60 12.59
CA SER A 194 -12.03 0.25 13.77
C SER A 194 -11.55 1.65 13.33
N GLY A 195 -12.21 2.69 13.85
CA GLY A 195 -11.87 4.08 13.54
C GLY A 195 -12.36 4.58 12.18
N SER A 196 -13.00 3.75 11.32
CA SER A 196 -13.57 4.17 10.05
C SER A 196 -15.10 4.35 10.14
N ARG A 197 -15.62 5.29 9.34
CA ARG A 197 -17.06 5.56 9.17
C ARG A 197 -17.66 4.80 7.99
N VAL A 198 -16.86 4.04 7.27
CA VAL A 198 -17.30 3.29 6.08
C VAL A 198 -18.24 2.16 6.48
N ALA A 199 -19.41 2.12 5.86
CA ALA A 199 -20.32 0.99 5.95
C ALA A 199 -19.84 -0.12 5.01
N LEU A 200 -19.36 -1.22 5.57
CA LEU A 200 -18.94 -2.39 4.81
C LEU A 200 -20.16 -3.16 4.24
N ALA A 201 -19.91 -3.95 3.20
CA ALA A 201 -20.96 -4.78 2.60
C ALA A 201 -21.59 -5.75 3.60
N ASN A 202 -22.91 -5.96 3.47
CA ASN A 202 -23.57 -7.06 4.14
C ASN A 202 -22.99 -8.39 3.63
N TYR A 203 -22.61 -9.28 4.55
CA TYR A 203 -21.94 -10.54 4.22
C TYR A 203 -22.74 -11.43 3.26
N ILE A 204 -24.08 -11.40 3.30
CA ILE A 204 -24.96 -12.15 2.38
C ILE A 204 -24.77 -11.70 0.93
N LYS A 205 -24.42 -10.42 0.71
CA LYS A 205 -24.23 -9.83 -0.62
C LYS A 205 -22.80 -10.00 -1.17
N ILE A 206 -21.85 -10.45 -0.35
CA ILE A 206 -20.43 -10.54 -0.75
C ILE A 206 -20.25 -11.34 -2.05
N PRO A 207 -20.82 -12.55 -2.22
CA PRO A 207 -20.60 -13.30 -3.46
C PRO A 207 -21.04 -12.53 -4.72
N ALA A 208 -22.20 -11.88 -4.70
CA ALA A 208 -22.68 -11.10 -5.83
C ALA A 208 -21.80 -9.84 -6.08
N LEU A 209 -21.38 -9.15 -5.03
CA LEU A 209 -20.51 -7.98 -5.14
C LEU A 209 -19.10 -8.34 -5.67
N ILE A 210 -18.57 -9.50 -5.30
CA ILE A 210 -17.32 -10.01 -5.87
C ILE A 210 -17.48 -10.33 -7.36
N GLU A 211 -18.59 -10.91 -7.79
CA GLU A 211 -18.86 -11.14 -9.22
C GLU A 211 -18.94 -9.80 -9.99
N ASP A 212 -19.52 -8.76 -9.40
CA ASP A 212 -19.55 -7.42 -9.99
C ASP A 212 -18.16 -6.81 -10.11
N LEU A 213 -17.35 -6.92 -9.06
CA LEU A 213 -15.95 -6.50 -9.04
C LEU A 213 -15.12 -7.25 -10.09
N LEU A 214 -15.30 -8.57 -10.22
CA LEU A 214 -14.61 -9.39 -11.22
C LEU A 214 -14.95 -8.98 -12.65
N ARG A 215 -16.21 -8.65 -12.94
CA ARG A 215 -16.60 -8.10 -14.25
C ARG A 215 -15.86 -6.81 -14.55
N ARG A 216 -15.69 -5.94 -13.54
CA ARG A 216 -14.94 -4.69 -13.68
C ARG A 216 -13.44 -4.93 -13.85
N LEU A 217 -12.84 -5.80 -13.03
CA LEU A 217 -11.41 -6.14 -13.08
C LEU A 217 -10.99 -6.75 -14.44
N ASN A 218 -11.91 -7.42 -15.12
CA ASN A 218 -11.67 -8.07 -16.41
C ASN A 218 -12.15 -7.23 -17.61
N ALA A 219 -12.71 -6.04 -17.37
CA ALA A 219 -13.14 -5.14 -18.44
C ALA A 219 -11.98 -4.25 -18.94
N PRO A 220 -11.98 -3.84 -20.22
CA PRO A 220 -11.06 -2.82 -20.70
C PRO A 220 -11.21 -1.51 -19.93
N ALA A 221 -10.12 -0.78 -19.75
CA ALA A 221 -10.11 0.51 -19.07
C ALA A 221 -9.27 1.55 -19.84
N ASP A 222 -9.86 2.72 -20.12
CA ASP A 222 -9.19 3.82 -20.82
C ASP A 222 -8.26 4.59 -19.85
N ASP A 223 -8.72 4.82 -18.62
CA ASP A 223 -7.95 5.48 -17.55
C ASP A 223 -7.55 4.47 -16.49
N LEU A 224 -6.35 3.91 -16.63
CA LEU A 224 -5.85 2.84 -15.76
C LEU A 224 -5.70 3.28 -14.30
N ILE A 225 -5.34 4.54 -14.02
CA ILE A 225 -5.19 5.01 -12.63
C ILE A 225 -6.54 5.14 -11.96
N CYS A 226 -7.54 5.65 -12.67
CA CYS A 226 -8.92 5.68 -12.20
C CYS A 226 -9.47 4.26 -11.97
N PHE A 227 -9.22 3.36 -12.90
CA PHE A 227 -9.58 1.95 -12.79
C PHE A 227 -8.98 1.29 -11.54
N PHE A 228 -7.67 1.48 -11.29
CA PHE A 228 -7.00 0.95 -10.11
C PHE A 228 -7.59 1.53 -8.81
N ALA A 229 -7.87 2.84 -8.78
CA ALA A 229 -8.47 3.49 -7.62
C ALA A 229 -9.88 2.97 -7.33
N GLN A 230 -10.71 2.82 -8.35
CA GLN A 230 -12.07 2.34 -8.21
C GLN A 230 -12.15 0.87 -7.78
N THR A 231 -11.40 -0.01 -8.45
CA THR A 231 -11.42 -1.45 -8.16
C THR A 231 -10.85 -1.75 -6.78
N HIS A 232 -9.77 -1.06 -6.40
CA HIS A 232 -9.19 -1.17 -5.06
C HIS A 232 -10.14 -0.66 -3.97
N CYS A 233 -10.72 0.52 -4.17
CA CYS A 233 -11.73 1.09 -3.28
C CYS A 233 -12.95 0.18 -3.10
N GLU A 234 -13.44 -0.42 -4.18
CA GLU A 234 -14.58 -1.35 -4.17
C GLU A 234 -14.25 -2.62 -3.40
N PHE A 235 -13.09 -3.26 -3.64
CA PHE A 235 -12.65 -4.43 -2.88
C PHE A 235 -12.57 -4.13 -1.39
N GLU A 236 -11.94 -3.02 -1.00
CA GLU A 236 -11.82 -2.61 0.40
C GLU A 236 -13.18 -2.29 1.05
N LYS A 237 -14.17 -1.80 0.28
CA LYS A 237 -15.55 -1.56 0.76
C LYS A 237 -16.38 -2.84 0.87
N ILE A 238 -16.20 -3.80 -0.04
CA ILE A 238 -16.80 -5.14 0.06
C ILE A 238 -16.28 -5.83 1.32
N HIS A 239 -14.98 -5.77 1.56
CA HIS A 239 -14.30 -6.35 2.72
C HIS A 239 -14.69 -7.81 2.92
N PRO A 240 -14.38 -8.68 1.96
CA PRO A 240 -15.00 -9.99 1.85
C PRO A 240 -14.57 -11.01 2.92
N PHE A 241 -13.47 -10.77 3.63
CA PHE A 241 -12.88 -11.71 4.57
C PHE A 241 -12.99 -11.25 6.03
N SER A 242 -12.81 -12.18 6.96
CA SER A 242 -12.80 -11.90 8.41
C SER A 242 -11.57 -11.07 8.82
N ASP A 243 -10.41 -11.33 8.20
CA ASP A 243 -9.14 -10.60 8.34
C ASP A 243 -8.37 -10.68 7.00
N GLY A 244 -7.31 -9.90 6.84
CA GLY A 244 -6.44 -9.94 5.66
C GLY A 244 -6.94 -9.17 4.43
N ASN A 245 -8.08 -8.47 4.51
CA ASN A 245 -8.63 -7.73 3.37
C ASN A 245 -7.66 -6.70 2.80
N GLY A 246 -7.07 -5.85 3.63
CA GLY A 246 -6.11 -4.85 3.17
C GLY A 246 -4.89 -5.46 2.46
N ARG A 247 -4.38 -6.61 2.94
CA ARG A 247 -3.25 -7.32 2.30
C ARG A 247 -3.66 -7.90 0.96
N VAL A 248 -4.82 -8.56 0.86
CA VAL A 248 -5.36 -9.05 -0.42
C VAL A 248 -5.61 -7.89 -1.38
N GLY A 249 -6.27 -6.81 -0.93
CA GLY A 249 -6.58 -5.64 -1.75
C GLY A 249 -5.32 -4.99 -2.35
N ARG A 250 -4.23 -4.89 -1.57
CA ARG A 250 -2.95 -4.37 -2.07
C ARG A 250 -2.26 -5.34 -3.03
N LEU A 251 -2.38 -6.66 -2.85
CA LEU A 251 -1.90 -7.65 -3.82
C LEU A 251 -2.71 -7.60 -5.13
N LEU A 252 -4.04 -7.48 -5.05
CA LEU A 252 -4.88 -7.30 -6.24
C LEU A 252 -4.47 -6.04 -7.03
N LEU A 253 -4.30 -4.93 -6.33
CA LEU A 253 -3.87 -3.66 -6.92
C LEU A 253 -2.49 -3.79 -7.59
N PHE A 254 -1.54 -4.44 -6.91
CA PHE A 254 -0.18 -4.67 -7.40
C PHE A 254 -0.18 -5.51 -8.70
N VAL A 255 -0.88 -6.64 -8.70
CA VAL A 255 -0.93 -7.54 -9.85
C VAL A 255 -1.78 -6.98 -10.98
N SER A 256 -2.86 -6.24 -10.68
CA SER A 256 -3.64 -5.54 -11.72
C SER A 256 -2.80 -4.52 -12.48
N ALA A 257 -1.89 -3.80 -11.81
CA ALA A 257 -0.97 -2.90 -12.50
C ALA A 257 -0.02 -3.66 -13.44
N LEU A 258 0.54 -4.79 -12.98
CA LEU A 258 1.40 -5.66 -13.80
C LEU A 258 0.66 -6.27 -14.99
N GLN A 259 -0.60 -6.66 -14.82
CA GLN A 259 -1.46 -7.16 -15.91
C GLN A 259 -1.57 -6.14 -17.06
N HIS A 260 -1.54 -4.85 -16.72
CA HIS A 260 -1.57 -3.75 -17.70
C HIS A 260 -0.17 -3.26 -18.12
N GLY A 261 0.89 -3.99 -17.76
CA GLY A 261 2.27 -3.64 -18.09
C GLY A 261 2.77 -2.36 -17.43
N ILE A 262 2.19 -1.97 -16.28
CA ILE A 262 2.56 -0.78 -15.51
C ILE A 262 3.32 -1.20 -14.25
N MET A 263 4.32 -0.40 -13.87
CA MET A 263 5.02 -0.53 -12.59
C MET A 263 4.01 -0.63 -11.45
N PRO A 264 4.08 -1.67 -10.60
CA PRO A 264 3.07 -1.85 -9.56
C PRO A 264 3.21 -0.80 -8.46
N PRO A 265 2.11 -0.32 -7.87
CA PRO A 265 2.14 0.64 -6.77
C PRO A 265 2.61 -0.01 -5.46
N LEU A 266 3.49 0.66 -4.73
CA LEU A 266 3.93 0.30 -3.38
C LEU A 266 3.40 1.30 -2.37
N VAL A 267 2.47 0.86 -1.53
CA VAL A 267 1.94 1.66 -0.42
C VAL A 267 2.94 1.66 0.73
N LEU A 268 3.63 2.77 0.94
CA LEU A 268 4.58 2.91 2.03
C LEU A 268 3.87 3.01 3.39
N LYS A 269 4.42 2.39 4.43
CA LYS A 269 3.88 2.44 5.80
C LYS A 269 3.78 3.87 6.35
N GLU A 270 4.73 4.72 5.98
CA GLU A 270 4.79 6.13 6.38
C GLU A 270 3.61 6.93 5.84
N LYS A 271 3.04 6.50 4.71
CA LYS A 271 1.87 7.11 4.07
C LYS A 271 0.53 6.46 4.48
N LYS A 272 0.54 5.54 5.44
CA LYS A 272 -0.65 4.81 5.92
C LYS A 272 -1.83 5.73 6.23
N HIS A 273 -1.58 6.88 6.89
CA HIS A 273 -2.63 7.83 7.24
C HIS A 273 -3.29 8.45 5.99
N ALA A 274 -2.50 8.93 5.03
CA ALA A 274 -3.01 9.47 3.78
C ALA A 274 -3.77 8.41 2.97
N TYR A 275 -3.23 7.18 2.90
CA TYR A 275 -3.84 6.05 2.23
C TYR A 275 -5.25 5.74 2.75
N TYR A 276 -5.41 5.55 4.06
CA TYR A 276 -6.72 5.26 4.65
C TYR A 276 -7.70 6.44 4.56
N LYS A 277 -7.20 7.67 4.71
CA LYS A 277 -8.00 8.88 4.53
C LYS A 277 -8.57 8.97 3.12
N TYR A 278 -7.76 8.70 2.10
CA TYR A 278 -8.19 8.77 0.70
C TYR A 278 -9.13 7.63 0.32
N LEU A 279 -8.88 6.42 0.85
CA LEU A 279 -9.83 5.31 0.73
C LEU A 279 -11.18 5.68 1.35
N GLU A 280 -11.22 6.21 2.58
CA GLU A 280 -12.46 6.60 3.25
C GLU A 280 -13.21 7.66 2.44
N ILE A 281 -12.52 8.68 1.93
CA ILE A 281 -13.12 9.72 1.08
C ILE A 281 -13.72 9.11 -0.19
N ALA A 282 -13.00 8.22 -0.86
CA ALA A 282 -13.49 7.54 -2.07
C ALA A 282 -14.70 6.65 -1.76
N GLN A 283 -14.67 5.91 -0.65
CA GLN A 283 -15.74 4.98 -0.25
C GLN A 283 -17.04 5.68 0.20
N ILE A 284 -16.94 6.85 0.81
CA ILE A 284 -18.10 7.59 1.34
C ILE A 284 -18.64 8.59 0.32
N ASN A 285 -17.76 9.33 -0.34
CA ASN A 285 -18.13 10.48 -1.16
C ASN A 285 -18.06 10.19 -2.67
N GLU A 286 -17.59 9.00 -3.07
CA GLU A 286 -17.35 8.63 -4.49
C GLU A 286 -16.41 9.60 -5.21
N LYS A 287 -15.44 10.21 -4.45
CA LYS A 287 -14.41 11.11 -4.95
C LYS A 287 -13.08 10.42 -4.98
N PHE A 288 -12.58 10.09 -6.16
CA PHE A 288 -11.41 9.24 -6.35
C PHE A 288 -10.10 10.00 -6.57
N GLU A 289 -10.14 11.30 -6.85
CA GLU A 289 -8.99 12.10 -7.30
C GLU A 289 -7.79 12.04 -6.34
N LEU A 290 -8.05 11.99 -5.03
CA LEU A 290 -7.00 11.87 -4.02
C LEU A 290 -6.41 10.45 -4.00
N LEU A 291 -7.24 9.42 -4.13
CA LEU A 291 -6.78 8.03 -4.19
C LEU A 291 -6.05 7.74 -5.51
N GLU A 292 -6.52 8.29 -6.62
CA GLU A 292 -5.83 8.24 -7.92
C GLU A 292 -4.44 8.88 -7.84
N THR A 293 -4.36 10.06 -7.22
CA THR A 293 -3.08 10.73 -6.98
C THR A 293 -2.14 9.86 -6.16
N PHE A 294 -2.65 9.27 -5.09
CA PHE A 294 -1.87 8.40 -4.20
C PHE A 294 -1.35 7.16 -4.92
N ILE A 295 -2.19 6.50 -5.72
CA ILE A 295 -1.78 5.33 -6.52
C ILE A 295 -0.73 5.73 -7.56
N ALA A 296 -0.93 6.84 -8.28
CA ALA A 296 0.05 7.35 -9.24
C ALA A 296 1.41 7.63 -8.58
N GLU A 297 1.42 8.28 -7.42
CA GLU A 297 2.65 8.53 -6.65
C GLU A 297 3.30 7.22 -6.17
N SER A 298 2.49 6.24 -5.74
CA SER A 298 2.98 4.93 -5.29
C SER A 298 3.65 4.13 -6.42
N ILE A 299 3.19 4.25 -7.65
CA ILE A 299 3.83 3.70 -8.85
C ILE A 299 5.21 4.34 -9.08
N ILE A 300 5.29 5.66 -8.98
CA ILE A 300 6.54 6.42 -9.15
C ILE A 300 7.54 6.06 -8.05
N VAL A 301 7.07 5.84 -6.82
CA VAL A 301 7.90 5.38 -5.69
C VAL A 301 8.54 4.04 -6.02
N THR A 302 7.78 3.07 -6.51
CA THR A 302 8.31 1.76 -6.90
C THR A 302 9.36 1.87 -8.00
N TYR A 303 9.09 2.67 -9.03
CA TYR A 303 10.03 2.91 -10.13
C TYR A 303 11.36 3.49 -9.60
N ASN A 304 11.31 4.50 -8.74
CA ASN A 304 12.50 5.11 -8.17
C ASN A 304 13.27 4.15 -7.25
N LEU A 305 12.56 3.31 -6.49
CA LEU A 305 13.15 2.27 -5.64
C LEU A 305 14.01 1.30 -6.46
N LEU A 306 13.47 0.82 -7.58
CA LEU A 306 14.20 -0.10 -8.45
C LEU A 306 15.38 0.58 -9.17
N LYS A 307 15.19 1.81 -9.66
CA LYS A 307 16.24 2.57 -10.36
C LYS A 307 17.45 2.84 -9.47
N ASN A 308 17.25 3.19 -8.22
CA ASN A 308 18.36 3.50 -7.29
C ASN A 308 19.21 2.27 -6.98
N LYS A 309 18.63 1.05 -7.00
CA LYS A 309 19.39 -0.20 -6.78
C LYS A 309 20.16 -0.70 -8.01
N THR A 310 19.72 -0.36 -9.22
CA THR A 310 20.45 -0.72 -10.44
C THR A 310 21.65 0.20 -10.69
N SER A 311 21.82 1.24 -9.87
CA SER A 311 22.91 2.23 -9.97
C SER A 311 24.02 2.01 -8.92
N GLU A 312 23.85 1.04 -8.00
CA GLU A 312 24.85 0.55 -7.04
C GLU A 312 25.46 -0.78 -7.53
#